data_a9bed8c170db49490ed05f1551c30706
#
_entry.id   a9bed8c170db49490ed05f1551c30706
#
_cell.length_a   1.000
_cell.length_b   1.000
_cell.length_c   1.000
_cell.angle_alpha   90.00
_cell.angle_beta   90.00
_cell.angle_gamma   90.00
#
_symmetry.space_group_name_H-M   'P 1'
#
loop_
_entity.id
_entity.type
_entity.pdbx_description
1 polymer ?
#
loop_
_entity_poly.entity_id
_entity_poly.type
_entity_poly.pdbx_seq_one_letter_code
_entity_poly.pdbx_strand_id
1 'polypeptide(L)'
;KFVSDVLSNASEVEVYLEDGTMGRAAVPSGASTGIYEAVELRDGNKDYFMGKGVLKAVENVNDTISEELIGCNVFDQTYIDKILIELDGTSNKGKLGANAILGVSLAVAHAAANYLGIPLYQYVGGVNAKVLPVPMMNIINGGSHADNSVDLQEFMIMPVGFDSFDKAVQACGEIYHSLKKTLNDKGYST
;
A
#
# COMPACT_ATOMS: atom_id res chain seq x y z
N LYS A 1 4.68 17.22 12.92
CA LYS A 1 5.98 16.53 12.93
C LYS A 1 5.86 15.25 12.14
N PHE A 2 6.82 15.00 11.29
CA PHE A 2 6.94 13.76 10.51
C PHE A 2 8.09 12.93 11.05
N VAL A 3 7.91 11.64 11.13
CA VAL A 3 8.97 10.67 11.48
C VAL A 3 8.80 9.47 10.57
N SER A 4 9.86 9.02 9.94
CA SER A 4 9.88 7.77 9.20
C SER A 4 10.97 6.85 9.75
N ASP A 5 10.69 5.57 9.79
CA ASP A 5 11.60 4.54 10.25
C ASP A 5 11.61 3.35 9.28
N VAL A 6 12.64 2.52 9.40
CA VAL A 6 12.81 1.33 8.57
C VAL A 6 12.35 0.10 9.34
N LEU A 7 11.28 -0.51 8.86
CA LEU A 7 10.86 -1.84 9.30
C LEU A 7 11.35 -2.87 8.26
N SER A 8 12.51 -3.45 8.50
CA SER A 8 13.16 -4.36 7.56
C SER A 8 13.43 -3.69 6.19
N ASN A 9 12.73 -4.06 5.13
CA ASN A 9 12.82 -3.50 3.77
C ASN A 9 11.60 -2.66 3.36
N ALA A 10 10.81 -2.21 4.33
CA ALA A 10 9.67 -1.32 4.14
C ALA A 10 9.83 -0.04 4.97
N SER A 11 9.16 1.03 4.57
CA SER A 11 9.10 2.28 5.33
C SER A 11 7.77 2.40 6.07
N GLU A 12 7.83 2.86 7.32
CA GLU A 12 6.67 3.31 8.07
C GLU A 12 6.78 4.81 8.31
N VAL A 13 5.69 5.54 8.15
CA VAL A 13 5.62 6.98 8.32
C VAL A 13 4.62 7.32 9.42
N GLU A 14 5.01 8.19 10.32
CA GLU A 14 4.16 8.78 11.35
C GLU A 14 4.05 10.29 11.14
N VAL A 15 2.82 10.80 11.27
CA VAL A 15 2.49 12.23 11.22
C VAL A 15 1.90 12.63 12.56
N TYR A 16 2.45 13.65 13.19
CA TYR A 16 1.97 14.18 14.45
C TYR A 16 1.41 15.58 14.26
N LEU A 17 0.18 15.82 14.75
CA LEU A 17 -0.46 17.12 14.80
C LEU A 17 -0.05 17.90 16.06
N GLU A 18 -0.43 19.17 16.14
CA GLU A 18 -0.06 20.04 17.28
C GLU A 18 -0.67 19.57 18.60
N ASP A 19 -1.84 18.97 18.56
CA ASP A 19 -2.54 18.43 19.73
C ASP A 19 -2.05 17.05 20.18
N GLY A 20 -1.05 16.49 19.48
CA GLY A 20 -0.52 15.15 19.73
C GLY A 20 -1.26 14.02 19.01
N THR A 21 -2.32 14.31 18.26
CA THR A 21 -2.97 13.30 17.41
C THR A 21 -1.96 12.76 16.38
N MET A 22 -1.96 11.45 16.18
CA MET A 22 -1.00 10.79 15.30
C MET A 22 -1.72 9.97 14.22
N GLY A 23 -1.18 10.00 13.01
CA GLY A 23 -1.50 9.09 11.93
C GLY A 23 -0.27 8.29 11.52
N ARG A 24 -0.47 7.01 11.19
CA ARG A 24 0.62 6.09 10.83
C ARG A 24 0.25 5.32 9.57
N ALA A 25 1.22 5.13 8.69
CA ALA A 25 1.10 4.28 7.51
C ALA A 25 2.38 3.53 7.21
N ALA A 26 2.25 2.27 6.85
CA ALA A 26 3.34 1.45 6.34
C ALA A 26 3.12 1.19 4.85
N VAL A 27 4.17 1.35 4.05
CA VAL A 27 4.13 1.09 2.61
C VAL A 27 4.79 -0.25 2.33
N PRO A 28 4.02 -1.27 1.92
CA PRO A 28 4.58 -2.56 1.55
C PRO A 28 5.37 -2.48 0.25
N SER A 29 6.36 -3.35 0.11
CA SER A 29 7.09 -3.54 -1.15
C SER A 29 6.24 -4.28 -2.18
N GLY A 30 6.30 -3.85 -3.44
CA GLY A 30 5.74 -4.60 -4.56
C GLY A 30 6.58 -5.84 -4.90
N ALA A 31 5.92 -6.93 -5.25
CA ALA A 31 6.58 -8.19 -5.64
C ALA A 31 7.08 -8.16 -7.09
N SER A 32 6.38 -7.48 -7.98
CA SER A 32 6.73 -7.29 -9.38
C SER A 32 6.62 -5.81 -9.77
N THR A 33 7.38 -5.40 -10.76
CA THR A 33 7.39 -4.01 -11.24
C THR A 33 7.14 -3.95 -12.74
N GLY A 34 6.25 -3.04 -13.16
CA GLY A 34 6.01 -2.71 -14.55
C GLY A 34 6.78 -1.47 -14.97
N ILE A 35 7.02 -1.30 -16.27
CA ILE A 35 7.77 -0.16 -16.82
C ILE A 35 7.06 1.19 -16.65
N TYR A 36 5.76 1.19 -16.39
CA TYR A 36 4.93 2.38 -16.17
C TYR A 36 4.62 2.64 -14.69
N GLU A 37 5.10 1.80 -13.79
CA GLU A 37 4.89 1.98 -12.36
C GLU A 37 5.76 3.10 -11.81
N ALA A 38 5.28 3.73 -10.73
CA ALA A 38 6.08 4.66 -9.95
C ALA A 38 7.24 3.92 -9.25
N VAL A 39 8.37 4.59 -9.14
CA VAL A 39 9.60 4.00 -8.61
C VAL A 39 9.52 3.86 -7.10
N GLU A 40 9.59 2.62 -6.60
CA GLU A 40 9.91 2.36 -5.22
C GLU A 40 11.41 2.62 -5.00
N LEU A 41 11.75 3.67 -4.24
CA LEU A 41 13.13 4.06 -4.04
C LEU A 41 13.86 3.07 -3.13
N ARG A 42 14.94 2.47 -3.66
CA ARG A 42 15.82 1.53 -2.97
C ARG A 42 17.23 2.08 -2.88
N ASP A 43 17.94 1.75 -1.81
CA ASP A 43 19.30 2.28 -1.56
C ASP A 43 20.33 1.69 -2.52
N GLY A 44 20.14 0.45 -2.99
CA GLY A 44 21.05 -0.24 -3.87
C GLY A 44 22.36 -0.71 -3.18
N ASN A 45 22.52 -0.46 -1.89
CA ASN A 45 23.68 -0.91 -1.11
C ASN A 45 23.54 -2.39 -0.79
N LYS A 46 24.35 -3.23 -1.42
CA LYS A 46 24.30 -4.70 -1.28
C LYS A 46 24.63 -5.20 0.12
N ASP A 47 25.38 -4.42 0.90
CA ASP A 47 25.76 -4.76 2.29
C ASP A 47 24.61 -4.54 3.28
N TYR A 48 23.54 -3.87 2.83
CA TYR A 48 22.38 -3.56 3.66
C TYR A 48 21.10 -4.06 2.95
N PHE A 49 20.41 -5.03 3.58
CA PHE A 49 19.23 -5.72 3.01
C PHE A 49 19.41 -6.16 1.55
N MET A 50 20.61 -6.60 1.17
CA MET A 50 20.93 -7.05 -0.21
C MET A 50 20.59 -6.01 -1.29
N GLY A 51 20.73 -4.72 -0.96
CA GLY A 51 20.38 -3.61 -1.86
C GLY A 51 18.92 -3.15 -1.79
N LYS A 52 18.09 -3.82 -1.00
CA LYS A 52 16.66 -3.52 -0.89
C LYS A 52 16.32 -2.57 0.27
N GLY A 53 17.30 -1.98 0.93
CA GLY A 53 17.10 -0.95 1.96
C GLY A 53 16.35 0.27 1.42
N VAL A 54 15.74 1.05 2.32
CA VAL A 54 14.90 2.22 2.01
C VAL A 54 15.32 3.47 2.79
N LEU A 55 16.59 3.53 3.23
CA LEU A 55 17.11 4.66 4.03
C LEU A 55 16.98 6.00 3.29
N LYS A 56 17.23 6.04 1.98
CA LYS A 56 17.04 7.25 1.17
C LYS A 56 15.59 7.74 1.17
N ALA A 57 14.62 6.83 1.11
CA ALA A 57 13.22 7.19 1.20
C ALA A 57 12.86 7.74 2.60
N VAL A 58 13.42 7.14 3.65
CA VAL A 58 13.28 7.63 5.04
C VAL A 58 13.90 9.01 5.22
N GLU A 59 15.10 9.25 4.71
CA GLU A 59 15.75 10.57 4.70
C GLU A 59 14.90 11.61 3.96
N ASN A 60 14.35 11.26 2.78
CA ASN A 60 13.46 12.14 2.03
C ASN A 60 12.21 12.53 2.83
N VAL A 61 11.65 11.63 3.64
CA VAL A 61 10.50 11.96 4.51
C VAL A 61 10.93 12.86 5.66
N ASN A 62 12.01 12.49 6.36
CA ASN A 62 12.42 13.18 7.58
C ASN A 62 12.98 14.59 7.34
N ASP A 63 13.60 14.81 6.19
CA ASP A 63 14.22 16.06 5.82
C ASP A 63 13.37 16.82 4.79
N THR A 64 13.45 16.42 3.53
CA THR A 64 12.89 17.18 2.39
C THR A 64 11.37 17.36 2.48
N ILE A 65 10.62 16.27 2.72
CA ILE A 65 9.16 16.33 2.75
C ILE A 65 8.67 17.01 4.03
N SER A 66 9.29 16.71 5.16
CA SER A 66 8.87 17.27 6.44
C SER A 66 9.00 18.80 6.46
N GLU A 67 10.08 19.35 5.90
CA GLU A 67 10.29 20.81 5.84
C GLU A 67 9.18 21.52 5.07
N GLU A 68 8.70 20.94 3.97
CA GLU A 68 7.67 21.53 3.13
C GLU A 68 6.25 21.40 3.70
N LEU A 69 6.00 20.36 4.50
CA LEU A 69 4.65 20.06 5.00
C LEU A 69 4.38 20.55 6.43
N ILE A 70 5.41 20.95 7.19
CA ILE A 70 5.20 21.52 8.53
C ILE A 70 4.35 22.79 8.43
N GLY A 71 3.25 22.81 9.19
CA GLY A 71 2.29 23.93 9.20
C GLY A 71 1.16 23.80 8.17
N CYS A 72 1.18 22.80 7.29
CA CYS A 72 0.06 22.52 6.41
C CYS A 72 -1.16 22.03 7.18
N ASN A 73 -2.35 22.36 6.65
CA ASN A 73 -3.60 21.86 7.21
C ASN A 73 -3.78 20.38 6.84
N VAL A 74 -3.86 19.52 7.85
CA VAL A 74 -4.01 18.06 7.68
C VAL A 74 -5.26 17.65 6.89
N PHE A 75 -6.29 18.49 6.85
CA PHE A 75 -7.54 18.22 6.12
C PHE A 75 -7.45 18.56 4.62
N ASP A 76 -6.38 19.23 4.19
CA ASP A 76 -6.20 19.60 2.78
C ASP A 76 -5.37 18.54 2.03
N GLN A 77 -5.88 17.30 2.02
CA GLN A 77 -5.22 16.14 1.42
C GLN A 77 -4.75 16.42 -0.02
N THR A 78 -5.62 17.01 -0.83
CA THR A 78 -5.32 17.26 -2.26
C THR A 78 -4.19 18.26 -2.44
N TYR A 79 -4.10 19.25 -1.56
CA TYR A 79 -3.01 20.22 -1.55
C TYR A 79 -1.68 19.57 -1.12
N ILE A 80 -1.73 18.77 -0.06
CA ILE A 80 -0.56 18.01 0.42
C ILE A 80 -0.05 17.06 -0.66
N ASP A 81 -0.92 16.29 -1.28
CA ASP A 81 -0.55 15.37 -2.36
C ASP A 81 0.06 16.12 -3.56
N LYS A 82 -0.45 17.30 -3.87
CA LYS A 82 0.10 18.17 -4.91
C LYS A 82 1.52 18.64 -4.57
N ILE A 83 1.76 19.09 -3.33
CA ILE A 83 3.10 19.45 -2.86
C ILE A 83 4.06 18.26 -3.04
N LEU A 84 3.68 17.07 -2.61
CA LEU A 84 4.51 15.87 -2.73
C LEU A 84 4.88 15.56 -4.18
N ILE A 85 3.92 15.68 -5.09
CA ILE A 85 4.13 15.46 -6.53
C ILE A 85 5.05 16.51 -7.13
N GLU A 86 4.84 17.78 -6.80
CA GLU A 86 5.66 18.91 -7.29
C GLU A 86 7.08 18.87 -6.74
N LEU A 87 7.26 18.47 -5.49
CA LEU A 87 8.56 18.33 -4.82
C LEU A 87 9.41 17.22 -5.45
N ASP A 88 8.77 16.11 -5.83
CA ASP A 88 9.42 15.06 -6.61
C ASP A 88 9.76 15.57 -8.03
N GLY A 89 8.81 16.16 -8.73
CA GLY A 89 8.97 16.75 -10.04
C GLY A 89 9.25 15.78 -11.18
N THR A 90 9.26 14.46 -10.92
CA THR A 90 9.46 13.43 -11.95
C THR A 90 8.13 12.74 -12.31
N SER A 91 8.05 12.20 -13.54
CA SER A 91 6.83 11.51 -14.01
C SER A 91 6.57 10.20 -13.26
N ASN A 92 7.62 9.58 -12.73
CA ASN A 92 7.57 8.25 -12.12
C ASN A 92 7.90 8.22 -10.62
N LYS A 93 7.93 9.38 -9.94
CA LYS A 93 8.28 9.51 -8.51
C LYS A 93 9.71 9.03 -8.18
N GLY A 94 10.63 9.16 -9.15
CA GLY A 94 11.99 8.60 -9.01
C GLY A 94 12.93 9.41 -8.12
N LYS A 95 12.61 10.68 -7.79
CA LYS A 95 13.46 11.54 -6.96
C LYS A 95 13.25 11.27 -5.47
N LEU A 96 12.03 11.34 -4.99
CA LEU A 96 11.69 11.11 -3.58
C LEU A 96 11.38 9.64 -3.28
N GLY A 97 10.84 8.93 -4.26
CA GLY A 97 10.35 7.57 -4.14
C GLY A 97 8.85 7.50 -3.91
N ALA A 98 8.17 6.62 -4.64
CA ALA A 98 6.75 6.38 -4.46
C ALA A 98 6.42 5.89 -3.05
N ASN A 99 7.29 5.11 -2.43
CA ASN A 99 7.18 4.66 -1.04
C ASN A 99 7.20 5.82 -0.04
N ALA A 100 8.09 6.79 -0.19
CA ALA A 100 8.11 7.98 0.66
C ALA A 100 6.83 8.82 0.48
N ILE A 101 6.47 9.13 -0.76
CA ILE A 101 5.29 9.94 -1.10
C ILE A 101 4.00 9.30 -0.59
N LEU A 102 3.79 8.01 -0.89
CA LEU A 102 2.59 7.28 -0.48
C LEU A 102 2.51 7.13 1.05
N GLY A 103 3.65 6.87 1.71
CA GLY A 103 3.71 6.76 3.16
C GLY A 103 3.23 8.03 3.85
N VAL A 104 3.70 9.20 3.39
CA VAL A 104 3.28 10.50 3.93
C VAL A 104 1.81 10.78 3.63
N SER A 105 1.37 10.60 2.39
CA SER A 105 -0.02 10.83 1.98
C SER A 105 -1.01 10.00 2.82
N LEU A 106 -0.74 8.71 3.00
CA LEU A 106 -1.57 7.83 3.82
C LEU A 106 -1.53 8.20 5.31
N ALA A 107 -0.34 8.50 5.86
CA ALA A 107 -0.22 8.88 7.27
C ALA A 107 -0.96 10.19 7.58
N VAL A 108 -0.95 11.17 6.66
CA VAL A 108 -1.75 12.39 6.76
C VAL A 108 -3.25 12.09 6.80
N ALA A 109 -3.75 11.22 5.89
CA ALA A 109 -5.15 10.83 5.89
C ALA A 109 -5.56 10.12 7.19
N HIS A 110 -4.68 9.26 7.73
CA HIS A 110 -4.91 8.64 9.05
C HIS A 110 -4.91 9.66 10.18
N ALA A 111 -4.00 10.63 10.17
CA ALA A 111 -3.97 11.69 11.18
C ALA A 111 -5.26 12.52 11.16
N ALA A 112 -5.74 12.90 9.97
CA ALA A 112 -6.99 13.62 9.80
C ALA A 112 -8.21 12.82 10.31
N ALA A 113 -8.30 11.55 9.96
CA ALA A 113 -9.37 10.65 10.42
C ALA A 113 -9.34 10.50 11.95
N ASN A 114 -8.16 10.28 12.53
CA ASN A 114 -7.97 10.15 13.97
C ASN A 114 -8.33 11.44 14.72
N TYR A 115 -7.95 12.60 14.19
CA TYR A 115 -8.33 13.90 14.76
C TYR A 115 -9.85 14.08 14.82
N LEU A 116 -10.56 13.64 13.78
CA LEU A 116 -12.02 13.68 13.72
C LEU A 116 -12.71 12.58 14.54
N GLY A 117 -11.95 11.60 15.05
CA GLY A 117 -12.50 10.46 15.77
C GLY A 117 -13.34 9.50 14.90
N ILE A 118 -13.07 9.46 13.59
CA ILE A 118 -13.78 8.60 12.63
C ILE A 118 -12.81 7.62 11.95
N PRO A 119 -13.29 6.46 11.51
CA PRO A 119 -12.46 5.51 10.77
C PRO A 119 -12.06 6.06 9.38
N LEU A 120 -10.88 5.66 8.89
CA LEU A 120 -10.34 6.15 7.61
C LEU A 120 -11.29 5.94 6.44
N TYR A 121 -11.99 4.79 6.36
CA TYR A 121 -12.94 4.53 5.28
C TYR A 121 -14.07 5.58 5.23
N GLN A 122 -14.50 6.07 6.38
CA GLN A 122 -15.53 7.09 6.47
C GLN A 122 -14.97 8.48 6.14
N TYR A 123 -13.73 8.76 6.54
CA TYR A 123 -13.04 10.01 6.19
C TYR A 123 -12.89 10.14 4.67
N VAL A 124 -12.43 9.09 4.01
CA VAL A 124 -12.21 9.07 2.56
C VAL A 124 -13.52 8.95 1.77
N GLY A 125 -14.41 8.07 2.20
CA GLY A 125 -15.63 7.74 1.47
C GLY A 125 -16.86 8.57 1.81
N GLY A 126 -16.79 9.41 2.86
CA GLY A 126 -17.89 10.23 3.34
C GLY A 126 -18.98 9.44 4.07
N VAL A 127 -20.10 10.11 4.35
CA VAL A 127 -21.20 9.57 5.18
C VAL A 127 -21.89 8.33 4.59
N ASN A 128 -21.74 8.10 3.30
CA ASN A 128 -22.33 6.95 2.61
C ASN A 128 -21.37 5.75 2.44
N ALA A 129 -20.15 5.83 2.94
CA ALA A 129 -19.19 4.75 2.92
C ALA A 129 -19.57 3.62 3.89
N LYS A 130 -20.56 2.81 3.54
CA LYS A 130 -21.13 1.74 4.39
C LYS A 130 -21.33 0.41 3.66
N VAL A 131 -20.96 0.33 2.39
CA VAL A 131 -21.11 -0.88 1.58
C VAL A 131 -19.74 -1.48 1.34
N LEU A 132 -19.54 -2.74 1.75
CA LEU A 132 -18.33 -3.49 1.42
C LEU A 132 -18.35 -3.87 -0.06
N PRO A 133 -17.22 -3.78 -0.77
CA PRO A 133 -17.12 -4.21 -2.15
C PRO A 133 -17.24 -5.74 -2.25
N VAL A 134 -17.59 -6.23 -3.45
CA VAL A 134 -17.45 -7.65 -3.75
C VAL A 134 -15.97 -8.02 -3.61
N PRO A 135 -15.61 -9.04 -2.82
CA PRO A 135 -14.21 -9.40 -2.64
C PRO A 135 -13.62 -9.94 -3.95
N MET A 136 -12.38 -9.57 -4.22
CA MET A 136 -11.55 -10.18 -5.26
C MET A 136 -10.52 -11.06 -4.58
N MET A 137 -10.46 -12.34 -4.94
CA MET A 137 -9.53 -13.28 -4.31
C MET A 137 -8.65 -13.91 -5.37
N ASN A 138 -7.34 -13.75 -5.20
CA ASN A 138 -6.34 -14.43 -6.02
C ASN A 138 -6.26 -15.89 -5.60
N ILE A 139 -6.43 -16.82 -6.55
CA ILE A 139 -6.49 -18.27 -6.29
C ILE A 139 -5.39 -19.07 -7.00
N ILE A 140 -4.75 -18.50 -8.04
CA ILE A 140 -3.59 -19.09 -8.73
C ILE A 140 -2.59 -17.99 -8.99
N ASN A 141 -1.33 -18.22 -8.63
CA ASN A 141 -0.22 -17.34 -8.91
C ASN A 141 0.79 -18.02 -9.83
N GLY A 142 1.37 -17.24 -10.75
CA GLY A 142 2.45 -17.68 -11.63
C GLY A 142 3.35 -16.51 -12.00
N GLY A 143 4.12 -16.63 -13.06
CA GLY A 143 5.05 -15.60 -13.50
C GLY A 143 6.02 -15.17 -12.40
N SER A 144 6.12 -13.86 -12.15
CA SER A 144 6.98 -13.30 -11.10
C SER A 144 6.46 -13.52 -9.67
N HIS A 145 5.21 -13.96 -9.50
CA HIS A 145 4.57 -14.10 -8.18
C HIS A 145 4.71 -15.49 -7.57
N ALA A 146 5.18 -16.48 -8.32
CA ALA A 146 5.38 -17.83 -7.83
C ALA A 146 6.51 -18.56 -8.59
N ASP A 147 7.24 -19.40 -7.88
CA ASP A 147 8.27 -20.25 -8.45
C ASP A 147 7.63 -21.55 -8.98
N ASN A 148 6.96 -21.44 -10.12
CA ASN A 148 6.31 -22.54 -10.82
C ASN A 148 6.33 -22.34 -12.35
N SER A 149 5.74 -23.27 -13.09
CA SER A 149 5.71 -23.26 -14.57
C SER A 149 4.51 -22.51 -15.16
N VAL A 150 3.74 -21.77 -14.39
CA VAL A 150 2.58 -21.01 -14.85
C VAL A 150 3.05 -19.63 -15.33
N ASP A 151 2.88 -19.33 -16.61
CA ASP A 151 3.34 -18.07 -17.22
C ASP A 151 2.45 -16.87 -16.81
N LEU A 152 1.15 -17.11 -16.59
CA LEU A 152 0.20 -16.07 -16.19
C LEU A 152 0.38 -15.73 -14.71
N GLN A 153 0.47 -14.43 -14.42
CA GLN A 153 0.86 -13.92 -13.11
C GLN A 153 -0.19 -14.19 -12.02
N GLU A 154 -1.46 -13.97 -12.34
CA GLU A 154 -2.56 -14.09 -11.38
C GLU A 154 -3.86 -14.53 -12.04
N PHE A 155 -4.65 -15.33 -11.30
CA PHE A 155 -6.05 -15.62 -11.60
C PHE A 155 -6.90 -15.30 -10.37
N MET A 156 -7.85 -14.41 -10.56
CA MET A 156 -8.76 -13.96 -9.49
C MET A 156 -10.17 -14.46 -9.71
N ILE A 157 -10.89 -14.67 -8.61
CA ILE A 157 -12.33 -14.90 -8.59
C ILE A 157 -13.04 -13.74 -7.91
N MET A 158 -14.25 -13.46 -8.36
CA MET A 158 -15.16 -12.48 -7.78
C MET A 158 -16.51 -13.16 -7.53
N PRO A 159 -16.90 -13.41 -6.27
CA PRO A 159 -18.16 -14.07 -5.93
C PRO A 159 -19.30 -13.06 -5.96
N VAL A 160 -19.87 -12.83 -7.15
CA VAL A 160 -21.01 -11.94 -7.34
C VAL A 160 -22.32 -12.66 -7.01
N GLY A 161 -23.35 -11.90 -6.58
CA GLY A 161 -24.69 -12.44 -6.34
C GLY A 161 -24.92 -13.06 -4.97
N PHE A 162 -24.00 -12.85 -4.01
CA PHE A 162 -24.21 -13.22 -2.61
C PHE A 162 -24.88 -12.09 -1.82
N ASP A 163 -25.76 -12.45 -0.88
CA ASP A 163 -26.52 -11.49 -0.05
C ASP A 163 -25.65 -10.78 1.00
N SER A 164 -24.47 -11.33 1.33
CA SER A 164 -23.59 -10.77 2.36
C SER A 164 -22.10 -11.03 2.04
N PHE A 165 -21.24 -10.17 2.58
CA PHE A 165 -19.79 -10.24 2.38
C PHE A 165 -19.19 -11.52 2.99
N ASP A 166 -19.65 -11.96 4.17
CA ASP A 166 -19.19 -13.17 4.84
C ASP A 166 -19.47 -14.42 4.00
N LYS A 167 -20.66 -14.53 3.39
CA LYS A 167 -21.00 -15.63 2.47
C LYS A 167 -20.16 -15.59 1.19
N ALA A 168 -19.88 -14.40 0.67
CA ALA A 168 -19.01 -14.24 -0.48
C ALA A 168 -17.58 -14.70 -0.17
N VAL A 169 -17.02 -14.33 0.99
CA VAL A 169 -15.69 -14.78 1.44
C VAL A 169 -15.68 -16.29 1.71
N GLN A 170 -16.72 -16.84 2.33
CA GLN A 170 -16.86 -18.28 2.52
C GLN A 170 -16.80 -19.03 1.17
N ALA A 171 -17.57 -18.60 0.19
CA ALA A 171 -17.56 -19.19 -1.16
C ALA A 171 -16.16 -19.15 -1.80
N CYS A 172 -15.44 -18.04 -1.66
CA CYS A 172 -14.04 -17.95 -2.13
C CYS A 172 -13.13 -18.99 -1.47
N GLY A 173 -13.24 -19.17 -0.15
CA GLY A 173 -12.47 -20.18 0.58
C GLY A 173 -12.79 -21.61 0.13
N GLU A 174 -14.07 -21.92 -0.06
CA GLU A 174 -14.53 -23.24 -0.52
C GLU A 174 -14.06 -23.53 -1.95
N ILE A 175 -14.12 -22.53 -2.85
CA ILE A 175 -13.59 -22.62 -4.23
C ILE A 175 -12.08 -22.87 -4.20
N TYR A 176 -11.34 -22.13 -3.38
CA TYR A 176 -9.88 -22.29 -3.25
C TYR A 176 -9.50 -23.71 -2.82
N HIS A 177 -10.13 -24.24 -1.79
CA HIS A 177 -9.86 -25.60 -1.32
C HIS A 177 -10.30 -26.68 -2.31
N SER A 178 -11.43 -26.47 -3.00
CA SER A 178 -11.89 -27.38 -4.06
C SER A 178 -10.94 -27.40 -5.25
N LEU A 179 -10.45 -26.22 -5.66
CA LEU A 179 -9.45 -26.09 -6.73
C LEU A 179 -8.17 -26.82 -6.36
N LYS A 180 -7.65 -26.60 -5.14
CA LYS A 180 -6.46 -27.27 -4.65
C LYS A 180 -6.59 -28.79 -4.72
N LYS A 181 -7.71 -29.34 -4.24
CA LYS A 181 -8.01 -30.78 -4.32
C LYS A 181 -8.03 -31.25 -5.77
N THR A 182 -8.75 -30.56 -6.65
CA THR A 182 -8.86 -30.91 -8.07
C THR A 182 -7.49 -30.94 -8.78
N LEU A 183 -6.63 -29.99 -8.47
CA LEU A 183 -5.28 -29.94 -9.03
C LEU A 183 -4.41 -31.13 -8.54
N ASN A 184 -4.46 -31.39 -7.24
CA ASN A 184 -3.75 -32.54 -6.65
C ASN A 184 -4.23 -33.88 -7.24
N ASP A 185 -5.55 -34.07 -7.38
CA ASP A 185 -6.14 -35.29 -7.98
C ASP A 185 -5.71 -35.48 -9.43
N LYS A 186 -5.33 -34.41 -10.13
CA LYS A 186 -4.78 -34.44 -11.50
C LYS A 186 -3.25 -34.50 -11.54
N GLY A 187 -2.58 -34.56 -10.41
CA GLY A 187 -1.13 -34.67 -10.31
C GLY A 187 -0.36 -33.34 -10.46
N TYR A 188 -1.05 -32.20 -10.36
CA TYR A 188 -0.39 -30.89 -10.31
C TYR A 188 0.07 -30.55 -8.90
N SER A 189 1.21 -29.89 -8.78
CA SER A 189 1.70 -29.31 -7.52
C SER A 189 0.86 -28.09 -7.13
N THR A 190 0.53 -27.94 -5.83
CA THR A 190 -0.26 -26.81 -5.31
C THR A 190 0.34 -26.23 -4.05
#